data_eed8d45d03046b951b18ed72939621a5
#
_entry.id   eed8d45d03046b951b18ed72939621a5
#
_cell.length_a   1.000
_cell.length_b   1.000
_cell.length_c   1.000
_cell.angle_alpha   90.00
_cell.angle_beta   90.00
_cell.angle_gamma   90.00
#
_symmetry.space_group_name_H-M   'P 1'
#
loop_
_entity.id
_entity.type
_entity.pdbx_description
1 polymer ?
#
loop_
_entity_poly.entity_id
_entity_poly.type
_entity_poly.pdbx_seq_one_letter_code
_entity_poly.pdbx_strand_id
1 'polypeptide(L)'
;MPTLNWIGKEKVINHHRDVPFKILEHKYGFNDTDGELKELVNSGNKIIHGDNLEALKSLLPEYEGKIKCIYIDPPYNTGNENWVYNDNVNHPKIKKWLEATLKAKESGKEAAIGIDDLARHDKWLCMMYPRLKLLHKLLADDGAIFISIDDNEQANLKFICDEIFGINNMVTNIHWKRSESQNNNSKLLSVVGEFIICYLKNKEGKSFNKTELQETAINEYRYEDENGKFRRGTIVDNSRGKHILEITSPNGITKTIKSIRTREFFDEKEKEGLIYWTSTGTPYLKLYLEKSEGQTSSNWFDKAGVNEDASEELTKIGINFPFSKPYKLIDKILKISTSPNDIVLDSFAGSGTTAHAVLNLNNQDEGCRKFILVEMEDYANTITAERVKRVINGYGDKEGTGGSFDYYELGKPLFVGENNEYLNEEVDTKKIREYIWYSETRKAFEHPKTKSDTPYFLGKKEGTAYYFIYEKESLTTLDYDTLSTIKTKAGQYVIYADNCLLPKDFMMKKNIVFKKIPRDVTRF
;
A
#
# COMPACT_ATOMS: atom_id res chain seq x y z
N MET A 1 -10.81 23.60 -0.39
CA MET A 1 -9.51 23.01 -0.07
C MET A 1 -8.46 23.76 -0.87
N PRO A 2 -7.32 24.18 -0.30
CA PRO A 2 -6.25 24.76 -1.09
C PRO A 2 -5.75 23.72 -2.10
N THR A 3 -5.53 24.16 -3.34
CA THR A 3 -5.05 23.32 -4.43
C THR A 3 -3.62 23.72 -4.76
N LEU A 4 -2.70 22.76 -4.72
CA LEU A 4 -1.33 22.97 -5.15
C LEU A 4 -1.28 22.99 -6.68
N ASN A 5 -0.74 24.06 -7.24
CA ASN A 5 -0.46 24.16 -8.67
C ASN A 5 1.04 24.16 -8.91
N TRP A 6 1.48 23.39 -9.90
CA TRP A 6 2.87 23.30 -10.34
C TRP A 6 2.95 23.16 -11.86
N ILE A 7 4.10 23.45 -12.43
CA ILE A 7 4.32 23.32 -13.87
C ILE A 7 4.28 21.82 -14.26
N GLY A 8 3.36 21.48 -15.15
CA GLY A 8 3.16 20.10 -15.62
C GLY A 8 2.00 19.36 -14.96
N LYS A 9 1.32 19.91 -13.95
CA LYS A 9 0.17 19.26 -13.29
C LYS A 9 -0.88 18.78 -14.29
N GLU A 10 -1.29 19.63 -15.23
CA GLU A 10 -2.32 19.30 -16.23
C GLU A 10 -1.98 18.07 -17.08
N LYS A 11 -0.67 17.80 -17.27
CA LYS A 11 -0.19 16.68 -18.06
C LYS A 11 -0.16 15.37 -17.27
N VAL A 12 0.05 15.45 -15.96
CA VAL A 12 0.21 14.26 -15.12
C VAL A 12 -1.05 13.85 -14.38
N ILE A 13 -2.06 14.73 -14.28
CA ILE A 13 -3.29 14.48 -13.53
C ILE A 13 -4.04 13.21 -14.00
N ASN A 14 -3.98 12.91 -15.30
CA ASN A 14 -4.55 11.72 -15.90
C ASN A 14 -3.50 10.74 -16.45
N HIS A 15 -2.21 11.04 -16.31
CA HIS A 15 -1.13 10.24 -16.89
C HIS A 15 -1.16 8.77 -16.43
N HIS A 16 -1.58 8.49 -15.21
CA HIS A 16 -1.76 7.12 -14.71
C HIS A 16 -2.71 6.26 -15.58
N ARG A 17 -3.56 6.88 -16.43
CA ARG A 17 -4.42 6.19 -17.40
C ARG A 17 -3.68 5.85 -18.68
N ASP A 18 -2.72 6.70 -19.07
CA ASP A 18 -1.96 6.59 -20.32
C ASP A 18 -0.74 5.69 -20.18
N VAL A 19 -0.37 5.31 -18.96
CA VAL A 19 0.73 4.37 -18.69
C VAL A 19 0.45 3.03 -19.36
N PRO A 20 1.40 2.48 -20.14
CA PRO A 20 1.18 1.19 -20.79
C PRO A 20 1.03 0.08 -19.74
N PHE A 21 0.05 -0.78 -19.96
CA PHE A 21 -0.06 -2.01 -19.19
C PHE A 21 0.98 -3.01 -19.71
N LYS A 22 1.90 -3.41 -18.84
CA LYS A 22 2.92 -4.43 -19.12
C LYS A 22 2.61 -5.73 -18.40
N ILE A 23 3.09 -6.82 -18.95
CA ILE A 23 2.94 -8.14 -18.33
C ILE A 23 4.08 -8.34 -17.34
N LEU A 24 3.77 -8.97 -16.22
CA LEU A 24 4.79 -9.45 -15.29
C LEU A 24 5.32 -10.80 -15.80
N GLU A 25 6.58 -10.83 -16.21
CA GLU A 25 7.29 -12.03 -16.65
C GLU A 25 7.98 -12.68 -15.45
N HIS A 26 7.57 -13.89 -15.10
CA HIS A 26 8.23 -14.67 -14.07
C HIS A 26 9.63 -15.08 -14.52
N LYS A 27 10.63 -14.88 -13.68
CA LYS A 27 12.02 -15.25 -13.95
C LYS A 27 12.45 -16.45 -13.11
N TYR A 28 12.16 -16.44 -11.82
CA TYR A 28 12.42 -17.54 -10.91
C TYR A 28 11.57 -17.47 -9.65
N GLY A 29 11.34 -18.61 -9.03
CA GLY A 29 10.86 -18.74 -7.66
C GLY A 29 12.03 -18.98 -6.70
N PHE A 30 11.86 -18.66 -5.41
CA PHE A 30 12.83 -18.94 -4.38
C PHE A 30 12.13 -19.46 -3.12
N ASN A 31 12.67 -20.51 -2.51
CA ASN A 31 12.29 -20.98 -1.17
C ASN A 31 13.51 -21.39 -0.34
N ASP A 32 13.30 -21.61 0.94
CA ASP A 32 14.33 -21.97 1.93
C ASP A 32 14.87 -23.39 1.76
N THR A 33 14.15 -24.28 1.08
CA THR A 33 14.51 -25.69 0.94
C THR A 33 15.30 -25.96 -0.33
N ASP A 34 14.81 -25.45 -1.46
CA ASP A 34 15.34 -25.77 -2.79
C ASP A 34 16.17 -24.64 -3.40
N GLY A 35 16.16 -23.44 -2.78
CA GLY A 35 16.80 -22.25 -3.31
C GLY A 35 16.05 -21.67 -4.52
N GLU A 36 16.77 -21.29 -5.58
CA GLU A 36 16.18 -20.76 -6.82
C GLU A 36 15.60 -21.89 -7.69
N LEU A 37 14.35 -21.68 -8.15
CA LEU A 37 13.59 -22.57 -9.01
C LEU A 37 13.15 -21.85 -10.27
N LYS A 38 13.10 -22.54 -11.40
CA LYS A 38 12.54 -21.97 -12.64
C LYS A 38 11.02 -21.83 -12.60
N GLU A 39 10.36 -22.66 -11.81
CA GLU A 39 8.92 -22.71 -11.62
C GLU A 39 8.46 -21.69 -10.59
N LEU A 40 7.18 -21.32 -10.67
CA LEU A 40 6.51 -20.49 -9.66
C LEU A 40 6.40 -21.25 -8.33
N VAL A 41 6.80 -20.59 -7.25
CA VAL A 41 6.55 -21.12 -5.88
C VAL A 41 5.15 -20.74 -5.36
N ASN A 42 4.48 -19.79 -6.02
CA ASN A 42 3.09 -19.38 -5.73
C ASN A 42 2.85 -18.99 -4.26
N SER A 43 3.85 -18.44 -3.60
CA SER A 43 3.73 -17.99 -2.21
C SER A 43 2.81 -16.79 -2.02
N GLY A 44 2.58 -16.04 -3.09
CA GLY A 44 1.92 -14.73 -3.07
C GLY A 44 2.88 -13.56 -2.78
N ASN A 45 4.13 -13.83 -2.39
CA ASN A 45 5.19 -12.84 -2.26
C ASN A 45 5.82 -12.57 -3.62
N LYS A 46 5.96 -11.28 -3.97
CA LYS A 46 6.48 -10.87 -5.28
C LYS A 46 7.59 -9.83 -5.13
N ILE A 47 8.64 -9.98 -5.92
CA ILE A 47 9.64 -8.94 -6.17
C ILE A 47 9.60 -8.65 -7.67
N ILE A 48 9.41 -7.38 -8.04
CA ILE A 48 9.21 -6.96 -9.43
C ILE A 48 10.30 -5.94 -9.77
N HIS A 49 11.11 -6.25 -10.77
CA HIS A 49 12.10 -5.34 -11.33
C HIS A 49 11.51 -4.56 -12.51
N GLY A 50 11.61 -3.25 -12.47
CA GLY A 50 11.21 -2.34 -13.52
C GLY A 50 10.61 -1.04 -13.03
N ASP A 51 10.25 -0.14 -13.94
CA ASP A 51 9.64 1.15 -13.60
C ASP A 51 8.42 0.96 -12.71
N ASN A 52 8.42 1.64 -11.57
CA ASN A 52 7.39 1.44 -10.56
C ASN A 52 6.01 1.95 -11.01
N LEU A 53 5.91 2.96 -11.87
CA LEU A 53 4.63 3.43 -12.40
C LEU A 53 3.98 2.38 -13.31
N GLU A 54 4.79 1.74 -14.19
CA GLU A 54 4.33 0.65 -15.05
C GLU A 54 4.02 -0.62 -14.26
N ALA A 55 4.84 -0.94 -13.25
CA ALA A 55 4.60 -2.08 -12.36
C ALA A 55 3.30 -1.91 -11.56
N LEU A 56 3.06 -0.73 -10.97
CA LEU A 56 1.81 -0.43 -10.26
C LEU A 56 0.59 -0.56 -11.16
N LYS A 57 0.70 -0.13 -12.43
CA LYS A 57 -0.36 -0.32 -13.43
C LYS A 57 -0.61 -1.81 -13.69
N SER A 58 0.45 -2.58 -13.81
CA SER A 58 0.41 -4.02 -14.10
C SER A 58 -0.15 -4.85 -12.93
N LEU A 59 -0.08 -4.33 -11.71
CA LEU A 59 -0.66 -4.97 -10.52
C LEU A 59 -2.18 -4.79 -10.39
N LEU A 60 -2.78 -3.79 -11.05
CA LEU A 60 -4.21 -3.50 -10.89
C LEU A 60 -5.13 -4.70 -11.15
N PRO A 61 -4.95 -5.52 -12.19
CA PRO A 61 -5.86 -6.65 -12.46
C PRO A 61 -5.97 -7.65 -11.33
N GLU A 62 -4.92 -7.81 -10.54
CA GLU A 62 -4.89 -8.77 -9.44
C GLU A 62 -5.16 -8.10 -8.08
N TYR A 63 -4.72 -6.85 -7.88
CA TYR A 63 -4.61 -6.23 -6.55
C TYR A 63 -5.42 -4.92 -6.36
N GLU A 64 -6.23 -4.46 -7.33
CA GLU A 64 -7.06 -3.26 -7.09
C GLU A 64 -7.96 -3.45 -5.86
N GLY A 65 -7.82 -2.54 -4.89
CA GLY A 65 -8.60 -2.56 -3.65
C GLY A 65 -8.24 -3.67 -2.67
N LYS A 66 -7.04 -4.30 -2.76
CA LYS A 66 -6.66 -5.44 -1.91
C LYS A 66 -5.47 -5.19 -1.00
N ILE A 67 -4.68 -4.15 -1.25
CA ILE A 67 -3.48 -3.87 -0.47
C ILE A 67 -3.86 -3.23 0.85
N LYS A 68 -3.51 -3.85 1.96
CA LYS A 68 -3.84 -3.39 3.30
C LYS A 68 -2.88 -2.31 3.81
N CYS A 69 -1.60 -2.49 3.57
CA CYS A 69 -0.57 -1.54 3.97
C CYS A 69 0.33 -1.22 2.78
N ILE A 70 0.49 0.06 2.49
CA ILE A 70 1.50 0.56 1.56
C ILE A 70 2.52 1.33 2.38
N TYR A 71 3.78 0.95 2.26
CA TYR A 71 4.91 1.76 2.73
C TYR A 71 5.77 2.12 1.54
N ILE A 72 6.15 3.38 1.42
CA ILE A 72 7.09 3.84 0.39
C ILE A 72 8.09 4.85 0.96
N ASP A 73 9.30 4.78 0.43
CA ASP A 73 10.41 5.67 0.73
C ASP A 73 10.93 6.31 -0.58
N PRO A 74 10.19 7.28 -1.14
CA PRO A 74 10.54 7.90 -2.41
C PRO A 74 11.78 8.80 -2.25
N PRO A 75 12.46 9.19 -3.35
CA PRO A 75 13.54 10.18 -3.28
C PRO A 75 13.07 11.47 -2.62
N TYR A 76 13.90 12.02 -1.70
CA TYR A 76 13.55 13.20 -0.91
C TYR A 76 13.76 14.53 -1.62
N ASN A 77 14.35 14.48 -2.82
CA ASN A 77 14.61 15.65 -3.64
C ASN A 77 15.55 16.69 -2.98
N THR A 78 16.61 16.20 -2.31
CA THR A 78 17.56 17.02 -1.54
C THR A 78 18.46 17.89 -2.43
N GLY A 79 18.45 17.66 -3.76
CA GLY A 79 19.32 18.34 -4.72
C GLY A 79 20.71 17.70 -4.91
N ASN A 80 21.09 16.76 -4.06
CA ASN A 80 22.35 16.01 -4.13
C ASN A 80 22.16 14.59 -4.67
N GLU A 81 20.93 14.19 -4.92
CA GLU A 81 20.59 12.88 -5.41
C GLU A 81 20.68 12.88 -6.92
N ASN A 82 21.57 12.07 -7.48
CA ASN A 82 21.54 11.66 -8.88
C ASN A 82 20.39 10.65 -9.08
N TRP A 83 19.18 10.99 -8.63
CA TRP A 83 18.04 10.15 -8.94
C TRP A 83 17.73 10.34 -10.42
N VAL A 84 18.28 9.42 -11.18
CA VAL A 84 17.88 9.17 -12.54
C VAL A 84 16.53 8.46 -12.48
N TYR A 85 15.48 9.22 -12.11
CA TYR A 85 14.20 8.85 -12.66
C TYR A 85 14.41 8.97 -14.15
N ASN A 86 14.57 7.80 -14.75
CA ASN A 86 14.58 7.66 -16.17
C ASN A 86 13.28 8.34 -16.61
N ASP A 87 13.37 9.63 -17.01
CA ASP A 87 12.28 10.44 -17.55
C ASP A 87 11.81 9.87 -18.91
N ASN A 88 12.04 8.58 -19.13
CA ASN A 88 11.24 7.72 -19.96
C ASN A 88 9.85 7.58 -19.31
N VAL A 89 9.29 8.69 -18.89
CA VAL A 89 7.86 8.89 -18.99
C VAL A 89 7.63 8.81 -20.50
N ASN A 90 7.50 7.59 -20.98
CA ASN A 90 7.52 7.22 -22.41
C ASN A 90 6.33 7.77 -23.18
N HIS A 91 5.65 8.77 -22.64
CA HIS A 91 4.66 9.53 -23.36
C HIS A 91 5.38 10.66 -24.10
N PRO A 92 5.43 10.65 -25.45
CA PRO A 92 6.13 11.65 -26.27
C PRO A 92 5.80 13.11 -25.91
N LYS A 93 4.60 13.35 -25.34
CA LYS A 93 4.15 14.68 -24.92
C LYS A 93 4.86 15.20 -23.67
N ILE A 94 5.16 14.34 -22.68
CA ILE A 94 5.85 14.77 -21.45
C ILE A 94 7.35 14.95 -21.75
N LYS A 95 7.93 14.06 -22.56
CA LYS A 95 9.31 14.19 -23.01
C LYS A 95 9.53 15.49 -23.80
N LYS A 96 8.67 15.80 -24.77
CA LYS A 96 8.72 17.06 -25.54
C LYS A 96 8.55 18.31 -24.65
N TRP A 97 7.75 18.21 -23.60
CA TRP A 97 7.55 19.32 -22.68
C TRP A 97 8.77 19.52 -21.77
N LEU A 98 9.36 18.45 -21.21
CA LEU A 98 10.63 18.51 -20.48
C LEU A 98 11.77 19.08 -21.35
N GLU A 99 11.91 18.60 -22.57
CA GLU A 99 12.88 19.12 -23.54
C GLU A 99 12.63 20.59 -23.88
N ALA A 100 11.38 21.01 -24.04
CA ALA A 100 11.04 22.41 -24.30
C ALA A 100 11.33 23.31 -23.09
N THR A 101 11.13 22.82 -21.87
CA THR A 101 11.43 23.54 -20.62
C THR A 101 12.94 23.65 -20.41
N LEU A 102 13.71 22.62 -20.76
CA LEU A 102 15.18 22.63 -20.73
C LEU A 102 15.77 23.54 -21.82
N LYS A 103 15.20 23.55 -23.04
CA LYS A 103 15.64 24.43 -24.14
C LYS A 103 15.35 25.90 -23.90
N ALA A 104 14.31 26.24 -23.15
CA ALA A 104 14.07 27.62 -22.69
C ALA A 104 15.20 28.13 -21.78
N LYS A 105 15.94 27.22 -21.13
CA LYS A 105 17.11 27.50 -20.30
C LYS A 105 18.37 27.83 -21.12
N GLU A 106 18.54 27.22 -22.30
CA GLU A 106 19.70 27.47 -23.19
C GLU A 106 19.62 28.80 -23.95
N SER A 107 18.45 29.44 -23.99
CA SER A 107 18.23 30.68 -24.74
C SER A 107 18.63 31.97 -24.00
N GLY A 108 19.43 31.90 -22.91
CA GLY A 108 20.18 33.05 -22.37
C GLY A 108 19.35 34.14 -21.69
N LYS A 109 18.12 33.86 -21.24
CA LYS A 109 17.42 34.75 -20.33
C LYS A 109 17.81 34.41 -18.91
N GLU A 110 18.63 35.23 -18.28
CA GLU A 110 18.94 35.15 -16.85
C GLU A 110 17.64 34.99 -16.04
N ALA A 111 17.42 33.79 -15.57
CA ALA A 111 16.36 33.49 -14.64
C ALA A 111 16.89 33.72 -13.23
N ALA A 112 16.12 34.46 -12.45
CA ALA A 112 16.43 34.76 -11.05
C ALA A 112 16.77 33.49 -10.28
N ILE A 113 17.71 33.59 -9.33
CA ILE A 113 18.06 32.59 -8.34
C ILE A 113 16.77 31.98 -7.76
N GLY A 114 16.52 30.70 -8.00
CA GLY A 114 15.32 29.98 -7.55
C GLY A 114 14.55 29.21 -8.62
N ILE A 115 14.76 29.45 -9.91
CA ILE A 115 14.03 28.73 -10.98
C ILE A 115 14.47 27.28 -11.08
N ASP A 116 15.73 26.97 -10.83
CA ASP A 116 16.23 25.60 -10.82
C ASP A 116 15.65 24.79 -9.65
N ASP A 117 15.45 25.41 -8.51
CA ASP A 117 14.83 24.81 -7.34
C ASP A 117 13.32 24.58 -7.57
N LEU A 118 12.60 25.58 -8.09
CA LEU A 118 11.18 25.44 -8.45
C LEU A 118 10.96 24.33 -9.48
N ALA A 119 11.79 24.28 -10.55
CA ALA A 119 11.71 23.22 -11.56
C ALA A 119 12.00 21.82 -10.96
N ARG A 120 12.80 21.71 -9.90
CA ARG A 120 13.09 20.48 -9.20
C ARG A 120 11.87 19.96 -8.46
N HIS A 121 11.17 20.80 -7.69
CA HIS A 121 9.95 20.45 -6.98
C HIS A 121 8.82 20.08 -7.95
N ASP A 122 8.65 20.82 -9.04
CA ASP A 122 7.65 20.55 -10.07
C ASP A 122 7.87 19.17 -10.73
N LYS A 123 9.12 18.81 -11.04
CA LYS A 123 9.47 17.49 -11.57
C LYS A 123 9.16 16.38 -10.59
N TRP A 124 9.50 16.58 -9.31
CA TRP A 124 9.21 15.62 -8.25
C TRP A 124 7.70 15.38 -8.11
N LEU A 125 6.90 16.46 -8.12
CA LEU A 125 5.44 16.37 -8.09
C LEU A 125 4.87 15.66 -9.32
N CYS A 126 5.41 15.92 -10.51
CA CYS A 126 5.03 15.22 -11.74
C CYS A 126 5.33 13.71 -11.66
N MET A 127 6.43 13.32 -11.03
CA MET A 127 6.82 11.94 -10.82
C MET A 127 5.92 11.24 -9.80
N MET A 128 5.65 11.88 -8.66
CA MET A 128 4.90 11.27 -7.55
C MET A 128 3.39 11.18 -7.82
N TYR A 129 2.79 12.19 -8.44
CA TYR A 129 1.33 12.29 -8.58
C TYR A 129 0.68 11.08 -9.25
N PRO A 130 1.11 10.60 -10.43
CA PRO A 130 0.52 9.42 -11.08
C PRO A 130 0.74 8.13 -10.29
N ARG A 131 1.88 8.01 -9.58
CA ARG A 131 2.19 6.87 -8.70
C ARG A 131 1.24 6.81 -7.53
N LEU A 132 1.02 7.92 -6.84
CA LEU A 132 0.06 8.03 -5.74
C LEU A 132 -1.38 7.73 -6.18
N LYS A 133 -1.77 8.11 -7.41
CA LYS A 133 -3.07 7.72 -7.99
C LYS A 133 -3.23 6.22 -8.14
N LEU A 134 -2.19 5.51 -8.60
CA LEU A 134 -2.22 4.04 -8.72
C LEU A 134 -2.18 3.36 -7.35
N LEU A 135 -1.34 3.86 -6.44
CA LEU A 135 -1.28 3.37 -5.06
C LEU A 135 -2.64 3.50 -4.35
N HIS A 136 -3.34 4.63 -4.55
CA HIS A 136 -4.70 4.81 -4.02
C HIS A 136 -5.69 3.78 -4.58
N LYS A 137 -5.61 3.42 -5.87
CA LYS A 137 -6.45 2.37 -6.46
C LYS A 137 -6.16 0.99 -5.89
N LEU A 138 -4.88 0.66 -5.68
CA LEU A 138 -4.45 -0.62 -5.12
C LEU A 138 -4.84 -0.79 -3.65
N LEU A 139 -4.90 0.32 -2.90
CA LEU A 139 -5.20 0.30 -1.47
C LEU A 139 -6.62 -0.22 -1.19
N ALA A 140 -6.76 -1.12 -0.21
CA ALA A 140 -8.05 -1.60 0.28
C ALA A 140 -8.84 -0.46 0.95
N ASP A 141 -10.16 -0.56 1.03
CA ASP A 141 -11.00 0.51 1.59
C ASP A 141 -10.69 0.79 3.07
N ASP A 142 -10.16 -0.18 3.78
CA ASP A 142 -9.66 -0.06 5.15
C ASP A 142 -8.13 -0.07 5.23
N GLY A 143 -7.46 0.12 4.11
CA GLY A 143 -6.01 0.14 4.01
C GLY A 143 -5.39 1.49 4.35
N ALA A 144 -4.11 1.46 4.70
CA ALA A 144 -3.30 2.63 5.04
C ALA A 144 -2.06 2.75 4.16
N ILE A 145 -1.68 3.99 3.85
CA ILE A 145 -0.41 4.32 3.20
C ILE A 145 0.47 5.14 4.15
N PHE A 146 1.74 4.79 4.20
CA PHE A 146 2.80 5.45 4.96
C PHE A 146 3.90 5.87 3.99
N ILE A 147 4.25 7.14 3.98
CA ILE A 147 5.20 7.72 3.03
C ILE A 147 6.28 8.46 3.81
N SER A 148 7.50 7.91 3.78
CA SER A 148 8.67 8.58 4.35
C SER A 148 9.07 9.79 3.52
N ILE A 149 9.42 10.88 4.19
CA ILE A 149 9.86 12.13 3.54
C ILE A 149 10.58 13.02 4.55
N ASP A 150 11.45 13.90 4.06
CA ASP A 150 12.08 14.96 4.86
C ASP A 150 11.43 16.33 4.65
N ASP A 151 12.04 17.37 5.22
CA ASP A 151 11.56 18.77 5.14
C ASP A 151 11.50 19.33 3.71
N ASN A 152 12.25 18.75 2.74
CA ASN A 152 12.30 19.29 1.38
C ASN A 152 10.96 19.17 0.67
N GLU A 153 10.27 18.03 0.79
CA GLU A 153 9.02 17.75 0.05
C GLU A 153 7.82 17.42 0.95
N GLN A 154 7.95 17.44 2.27
CA GLN A 154 6.86 17.09 3.20
C GLN A 154 5.58 17.90 2.93
N ALA A 155 5.69 19.21 2.77
CA ALA A 155 4.54 20.07 2.53
C ALA A 155 3.88 19.79 1.17
N ASN A 156 4.69 19.64 0.11
CA ASN A 156 4.23 19.36 -1.25
C ASN A 156 3.55 17.99 -1.32
N LEU A 157 4.18 16.97 -0.72
CA LEU A 157 3.63 15.62 -0.63
C LEU A 157 2.28 15.62 0.09
N LYS A 158 2.19 16.32 1.21
CA LYS A 158 0.92 16.44 1.94
C LYS A 158 -0.19 17.02 1.08
N PHE A 159 0.09 18.09 0.33
CA PHE A 159 -0.94 18.71 -0.52
C PHE A 159 -1.43 17.79 -1.64
N ILE A 160 -0.54 17.07 -2.33
CA ILE A 160 -0.97 16.11 -3.35
C ILE A 160 -1.67 14.89 -2.76
N CYS A 161 -1.29 14.44 -1.55
CA CYS A 161 -2.00 13.40 -0.83
C CYS A 161 -3.40 13.87 -0.37
N ASP A 162 -3.56 15.10 0.13
CA ASP A 162 -4.87 15.68 0.44
C ASP A 162 -5.81 15.70 -0.79
N GLU A 163 -5.26 15.97 -1.98
CA GLU A 163 -6.01 15.96 -3.23
C GLU A 163 -6.42 14.55 -3.67
N ILE A 164 -5.53 13.56 -3.49
CA ILE A 164 -5.73 12.19 -3.99
C ILE A 164 -6.53 11.33 -3.01
N PHE A 165 -6.15 11.36 -1.72
CA PHE A 165 -6.75 10.53 -0.67
C PHE A 165 -7.90 11.25 0.05
N GLY A 166 -7.96 12.58 -0.04
CA GLY A 166 -8.90 13.41 0.69
C GLY A 166 -8.37 13.85 2.06
N ILE A 167 -8.52 15.15 2.37
CA ILE A 167 -8.00 15.76 3.61
C ILE A 167 -8.55 15.09 4.89
N ASN A 168 -9.80 14.60 4.87
CA ASN A 168 -10.43 13.93 6.01
C ASN A 168 -9.82 12.56 6.30
N ASN A 169 -9.14 11.97 5.34
CA ASN A 169 -8.52 10.66 5.45
C ASN A 169 -7.07 10.73 5.95
N MET A 170 -6.53 11.93 6.15
CA MET A 170 -5.25 12.10 6.82
C MET A 170 -5.34 11.60 8.27
N VAL A 171 -4.40 10.73 8.65
CA VAL A 171 -4.27 10.26 10.02
C VAL A 171 -3.40 11.22 10.79
N THR A 172 -2.12 11.33 10.42
CA THR A 172 -1.15 12.22 11.08
C THR A 172 0.16 12.28 10.29
N ASN A 173 1.02 13.23 10.65
CA ASN A 173 2.46 13.14 10.41
C ASN A 173 3.08 12.38 11.58
N ILE A 174 3.74 11.27 11.30
CA ILE A 174 4.56 10.55 12.24
C ILE A 174 5.95 11.18 12.21
N HIS A 175 6.51 11.44 13.38
CA HIS A 175 7.87 11.94 13.56
C HIS A 175 8.77 10.75 13.92
N TRP A 176 9.66 10.40 13.03
CA TRP A 176 10.63 9.33 13.27
C TRP A 176 11.99 9.90 13.61
N LYS A 177 12.57 9.44 14.72
CA LYS A 177 13.94 9.77 15.11
C LYS A 177 14.88 8.88 14.29
N ARG A 178 15.57 9.48 13.31
CA ARG A 178 16.43 8.76 12.37
C ARG A 178 17.87 8.58 12.85
N SER A 179 18.34 9.40 13.83
CA SER A 179 19.68 9.34 14.38
C SER A 179 19.68 9.61 15.88
N GLU A 180 20.52 8.89 16.61
CA GLU A 180 20.76 9.13 18.04
C GLU A 180 21.67 10.34 18.26
N SER A 181 22.64 10.55 17.37
CA SER A 181 23.65 11.58 17.52
C SER A 181 23.23 12.91 16.89
N GLN A 182 23.60 14.00 17.54
CA GLN A 182 23.51 15.35 16.98
C GLN A 182 24.71 15.63 16.09
N ASN A 183 24.49 16.29 14.96
CA ASN A 183 25.57 16.74 14.10
C ASN A 183 26.21 18.02 14.67
N ASN A 184 27.35 17.89 15.30
CA ASN A 184 28.10 19.00 15.90
C ASN A 184 28.60 20.04 14.88
N ASN A 185 28.59 19.71 13.57
CA ASN A 185 28.98 20.64 12.52
C ASN A 185 27.79 21.53 12.06
N SER A 186 26.59 21.29 12.57
CA SER A 186 25.42 22.11 12.26
C SER A 186 25.54 23.49 12.93
N LYS A 187 25.43 24.56 12.13
CA LYS A 187 25.51 25.94 12.62
C LYS A 187 24.26 26.42 13.37
N LEU A 188 23.10 25.84 13.08
CA LEU A 188 21.82 26.24 13.67
C LEU A 188 21.24 25.09 14.49
N LEU A 189 20.52 24.16 13.86
CA LEU A 189 19.90 23.00 14.50
C LEU A 189 20.40 21.73 13.85
N SER A 190 20.60 20.69 14.63
CA SER A 190 20.85 19.35 14.13
C SER A 190 19.51 18.67 13.83
N VAL A 191 19.28 18.30 12.57
CA VAL A 191 18.07 17.59 12.15
C VAL A 191 18.27 16.10 12.40
N VAL A 192 17.59 15.58 13.41
CA VAL A 192 17.68 14.17 13.85
C VAL A 192 16.41 13.37 13.56
N GLY A 193 15.42 13.99 12.92
CA GLY A 193 14.14 13.38 12.60
C GLY A 193 13.76 13.50 11.14
N GLU A 194 12.85 12.64 10.71
CA GLU A 194 12.17 12.65 9.42
C GLU A 194 10.66 12.48 9.65
N PHE A 195 9.87 12.67 8.60
CA PHE A 195 8.43 12.51 8.64
C PHE A 195 8.00 11.22 7.95
N ILE A 196 6.91 10.63 8.43
CA ILE A 196 6.16 9.62 7.69
C ILE A 196 4.71 10.11 7.63
N ILE A 197 4.26 10.47 6.43
CA ILE A 197 2.89 10.94 6.22
C ILE A 197 1.98 9.72 6.14
N CYS A 198 0.90 9.72 6.93
CA CYS A 198 -0.04 8.60 7.00
C CYS A 198 -1.45 9.00 6.58
N TYR A 199 -2.00 8.26 5.61
CA TYR A 199 -3.40 8.35 5.16
C TYR A 199 -4.06 6.97 5.20
N LEU A 200 -5.36 6.95 5.49
CA LEU A 200 -6.24 5.83 5.21
C LEU A 200 -6.96 6.07 3.88
N LYS A 201 -7.35 5.02 3.17
CA LYS A 201 -8.23 5.19 2.00
C LYS A 201 -9.61 5.69 2.42
N ASN A 202 -10.16 5.14 3.50
CA ASN A 202 -11.36 5.63 4.17
C ASN A 202 -11.15 5.55 5.69
N LYS A 203 -11.13 6.71 6.35
CA LYS A 203 -10.86 6.82 7.80
C LYS A 203 -12.11 6.60 8.64
N GLU A 204 -13.29 6.69 8.09
CA GLU A 204 -14.54 6.63 8.83
C GLU A 204 -14.73 5.26 9.52
N GLY A 205 -14.89 5.27 10.84
CA GLY A 205 -15.09 4.07 11.64
C GLY A 205 -13.88 3.11 11.71
N LYS A 206 -12.68 3.56 11.29
CA LYS A 206 -11.46 2.74 11.31
C LYS A 206 -10.56 3.08 12.48
N SER A 207 -9.82 2.09 12.93
CA SER A 207 -8.79 2.22 13.96
C SER A 207 -7.58 1.37 13.58
N PHE A 208 -6.40 1.82 13.99
CA PHE A 208 -5.21 0.98 13.96
C PHE A 208 -5.21 -0.02 15.11
N ASN A 209 -4.44 -1.09 14.96
CA ASN A 209 -4.21 -2.05 16.02
C ASN A 209 -3.58 -1.37 17.23
N LYS A 210 -3.92 -1.86 18.39
CA LYS A 210 -3.21 -1.49 19.61
C LYS A 210 -1.87 -2.19 19.66
N THR A 211 -0.88 -1.52 20.25
CA THR A 211 0.45 -2.06 20.49
C THR A 211 0.57 -2.47 21.96
N GLU A 212 1.58 -3.27 22.27
CA GLU A 212 1.92 -3.61 23.64
C GLU A 212 2.07 -2.36 24.50
N LEU A 213 1.74 -2.50 25.77
CA LEU A 213 1.92 -1.42 26.75
C LEU A 213 3.42 -1.10 26.90
N GLN A 214 3.75 0.18 26.81
CA GLN A 214 5.11 0.63 27.16
C GLN A 214 5.35 0.48 28.65
N GLU A 215 6.59 0.37 29.04
CA GLU A 215 7.00 0.23 30.45
C GLU A 215 6.42 1.32 31.36
N THR A 216 6.37 2.56 30.88
CA THR A 216 5.75 3.68 31.60
C THR A 216 4.27 3.46 31.87
N ALA A 217 3.54 2.85 30.92
CA ALA A 217 2.12 2.51 31.08
C ALA A 217 1.93 1.29 31.99
N ILE A 218 2.83 0.30 31.91
CA ILE A 218 2.85 -0.87 32.80
C ILE A 218 3.06 -0.41 34.26
N ASN A 219 3.94 0.57 34.49
CA ASN A 219 4.20 1.13 35.81
C ASN A 219 3.00 1.86 36.45
N GLU A 220 1.94 2.17 35.69
CA GLU A 220 0.68 2.66 36.26
C GLU A 220 -0.12 1.56 36.98
N TYR A 221 0.12 0.27 36.64
CA TYR A 221 -0.56 -0.91 37.23
C TYR A 221 0.07 -1.31 38.55
N ARG A 222 0.08 -0.37 39.50
CA ARG A 222 0.77 -0.48 40.79
C ARG A 222 -0.10 -0.98 41.94
N TYR A 223 -1.37 -1.22 41.70
CA TYR A 223 -2.30 -1.81 42.66
C TYR A 223 -2.47 -3.28 42.32
N GLU A 224 -2.73 -4.09 43.35
CA GLU A 224 -2.89 -5.54 43.22
C GLU A 224 -3.99 -6.05 44.11
N ASP A 225 -4.75 -7.02 43.66
CA ASP A 225 -5.71 -7.81 44.44
C ASP A 225 -5.70 -9.27 43.93
N GLU A 226 -6.64 -10.10 44.40
CA GLU A 226 -6.76 -11.51 44.03
C GLU A 226 -6.90 -11.76 42.51
N ASN A 227 -7.35 -10.75 41.74
CA ASN A 227 -7.55 -10.81 40.31
C ASN A 227 -6.34 -10.25 39.51
N GLY A 228 -5.25 -9.89 40.19
CA GLY A 228 -4.00 -9.44 39.58
C GLY A 228 -3.75 -7.93 39.69
N LYS A 229 -2.72 -7.46 38.95
CA LYS A 229 -2.34 -6.05 38.97
C LYS A 229 -3.31 -5.17 38.18
N PHE A 230 -3.65 -4.03 38.77
CA PHE A 230 -4.55 -3.05 38.13
C PHE A 230 -4.08 -1.61 38.31
N ARG A 231 -4.59 -0.75 37.44
CA ARG A 231 -4.50 0.71 37.57
C ARG A 231 -5.88 1.32 37.84
N ARG A 232 -5.91 2.53 38.37
CA ARG A 232 -7.13 3.24 38.67
C ARG A 232 -7.66 3.98 37.45
N GLY A 233 -8.85 3.58 36.97
CA GLY A 233 -9.61 4.29 35.94
C GLY A 233 -10.46 5.40 36.54
N THR A 234 -10.52 6.57 35.91
CA THR A 234 -11.27 7.72 36.40
C THR A 234 -12.78 7.48 36.31
N ILE A 235 -13.47 7.67 37.40
CA ILE A 235 -14.93 7.74 37.50
C ILE A 235 -15.35 9.17 37.83
N VAL A 236 -14.70 9.79 38.80
CA VAL A 236 -15.00 11.15 39.28
C VAL A 236 -14.17 12.16 38.49
N ASP A 237 -14.84 13.12 37.85
CA ASP A 237 -14.19 14.22 37.13
C ASP A 237 -15.07 15.48 37.22
N ASN A 238 -14.64 16.44 37.98
CA ASN A 238 -15.41 17.67 38.24
C ASN A 238 -15.56 18.57 37.00
N SER A 239 -14.66 18.45 36.01
CA SER A 239 -14.69 19.25 34.81
C SER A 239 -15.47 18.60 33.66
N ARG A 240 -15.36 17.29 33.50
CA ARG A 240 -15.96 16.51 32.39
C ARG A 240 -17.18 15.69 32.83
N GLY A 241 -17.41 15.52 34.15
CA GLY A 241 -18.51 14.72 34.66
C GLY A 241 -19.87 15.31 34.28
N LYS A 242 -20.71 14.50 33.63
CA LYS A 242 -22.06 14.86 33.18
C LYS A 242 -23.17 14.31 34.11
N HIS A 243 -22.83 13.33 34.95
CA HIS A 243 -23.76 12.65 35.83
C HIS A 243 -23.48 13.03 37.29
N ILE A 244 -24.52 13.40 38.02
CA ILE A 244 -24.43 13.64 39.47
C ILE A 244 -24.88 12.36 40.15
N LEU A 245 -23.99 11.72 40.90
CA LEU A 245 -24.27 10.48 41.61
C LEU A 245 -24.07 10.67 43.10
N GLU A 246 -25.04 10.24 43.88
CA GLU A 246 -24.88 10.04 45.33
C GLU A 246 -24.44 8.60 45.56
N ILE A 247 -23.29 8.42 46.19
CA ILE A 247 -22.64 7.12 46.39
C ILE A 247 -22.21 6.97 47.83
N THR A 248 -22.27 5.74 48.34
CA THR A 248 -21.80 5.40 49.69
C THR A 248 -20.71 4.36 49.59
N SER A 249 -19.53 4.68 50.11
CA SER A 249 -18.39 3.75 50.11
C SER A 249 -18.59 2.64 51.17
N PRO A 250 -17.87 1.51 51.07
CA PRO A 250 -17.97 0.40 52.03
C PRO A 250 -17.63 0.79 53.46
N ASN A 251 -16.86 1.87 53.68
CA ASN A 251 -16.56 2.40 55.00
C ASN A 251 -17.60 3.44 55.50
N GLY A 252 -18.78 3.51 54.85
CA GLY A 252 -19.91 4.34 55.28
C GLY A 252 -19.82 5.83 54.91
N ILE A 253 -18.87 6.25 54.07
CA ILE A 253 -18.76 7.66 53.62
C ILE A 253 -19.69 7.88 52.44
N THR A 254 -20.71 8.72 52.60
CA THR A 254 -21.60 9.16 51.52
C THR A 254 -21.13 10.45 50.89
N LYS A 255 -21.10 10.51 49.56
CA LYS A 255 -20.68 11.68 48.79
C LYS A 255 -21.52 11.86 47.54
N THR A 256 -21.74 13.12 47.18
CA THR A 256 -22.23 13.49 45.84
C THR A 256 -21.02 13.77 44.93
N ILE A 257 -20.91 13.04 43.84
CA ILE A 257 -19.80 13.14 42.88
C ILE A 257 -20.29 13.55 41.49
N LYS A 258 -19.44 14.23 40.75
CA LYS A 258 -19.62 14.41 39.28
C LYS A 258 -18.89 13.28 38.56
N SER A 259 -19.65 12.39 37.93
CA SER A 259 -19.15 11.20 37.25
C SER A 259 -19.14 11.37 35.72
N ILE A 260 -18.13 10.82 35.08
CA ILE A 260 -18.11 10.63 33.62
C ILE A 260 -18.88 9.38 33.15
N ARG A 261 -19.39 8.60 34.14
CA ARG A 261 -20.12 7.36 33.91
C ARG A 261 -21.56 7.51 34.47
N THR A 262 -22.50 6.76 33.87
CA THR A 262 -23.90 6.73 34.34
C THR A 262 -24.04 6.00 35.66
N ARG A 263 -25.20 6.10 36.30
CA ARG A 263 -25.52 5.39 37.52
C ARG A 263 -25.54 3.88 37.29
N GLU A 264 -26.15 3.44 36.20
CA GLU A 264 -26.27 2.03 35.83
C GLU A 264 -24.90 1.37 35.67
N PHE A 265 -23.97 2.08 34.96
CA PHE A 265 -22.60 1.62 34.81
C PHE A 265 -21.88 1.48 36.16
N PHE A 266 -22.07 2.47 37.07
CA PHE A 266 -21.43 2.44 38.37
C PHE A 266 -21.93 1.24 39.20
N ASP A 267 -23.24 1.04 39.28
CA ASP A 267 -23.87 -0.04 40.03
C ASP A 267 -23.49 -1.43 39.49
N GLU A 268 -23.40 -1.57 38.15
CA GLU A 268 -22.93 -2.79 37.49
C GLU A 268 -21.50 -3.12 37.92
N LYS A 269 -20.59 -2.13 37.81
CA LYS A 269 -19.16 -2.33 38.13
C LYS A 269 -18.91 -2.50 39.63
N GLU A 270 -19.72 -1.91 40.47
CA GLU A 270 -19.68 -2.15 41.92
C GLU A 270 -20.09 -3.59 42.25
N LYS A 271 -21.19 -4.08 41.64
CA LYS A 271 -21.65 -5.46 41.80
C LYS A 271 -20.63 -6.49 41.29
N GLU A 272 -19.88 -6.15 40.22
CA GLU A 272 -18.78 -6.97 39.70
C GLU A 272 -17.51 -6.92 40.55
N GLY A 273 -17.45 -6.10 41.62
CA GLY A 273 -16.27 -5.91 42.47
C GLY A 273 -15.14 -5.11 41.79
N LEU A 274 -15.48 -4.40 40.72
CA LEU A 274 -14.51 -3.64 39.90
C LEU A 274 -14.34 -2.19 40.37
N ILE A 275 -14.95 -1.78 41.48
CA ILE A 275 -14.76 -0.45 42.08
C ILE A 275 -13.66 -0.54 43.14
N TYR A 276 -12.62 0.26 42.99
CA TYR A 276 -11.61 0.51 43.99
C TYR A 276 -11.99 1.77 44.78
N TRP A 277 -12.12 1.62 46.09
CA TRP A 277 -12.43 2.71 46.99
C TRP A 277 -11.17 3.23 47.70
N THR A 278 -10.95 4.53 47.68
CA THR A 278 -9.91 5.14 48.52
C THR A 278 -10.39 5.21 49.99
N SER A 279 -9.46 5.41 50.93
CA SER A 279 -9.78 5.66 52.32
C SER A 279 -10.72 6.86 52.54
N THR A 280 -10.70 7.81 51.63
CA THR A 280 -11.57 9.00 51.64
C THR A 280 -12.90 8.80 50.93
N GLY A 281 -13.27 7.57 50.53
CA GLY A 281 -14.53 7.26 49.86
C GLY A 281 -14.64 7.75 48.41
N THR A 282 -13.53 7.89 47.71
CA THR A 282 -13.51 8.22 46.26
C THR A 282 -13.42 6.95 45.44
N PRO A 283 -14.35 6.69 44.49
CA PRO A 283 -14.34 5.49 43.67
C PRO A 283 -13.47 5.64 42.44
N TYR A 284 -12.79 4.57 42.06
CA TYR A 284 -12.08 4.39 40.80
C TYR A 284 -12.42 3.02 40.19
N LEU A 285 -12.41 2.93 38.88
CA LEU A 285 -12.57 1.64 38.19
C LEU A 285 -11.25 0.86 38.25
N LYS A 286 -11.29 -0.42 38.63
CA LYS A 286 -10.13 -1.31 38.51
C LYS A 286 -9.94 -1.69 37.04
N LEU A 287 -8.81 -1.32 36.45
CA LEU A 287 -8.43 -1.70 35.11
C LEU A 287 -7.25 -2.66 35.21
N TYR A 288 -7.52 -3.96 35.01
CA TYR A 288 -6.50 -5.00 35.16
C TYR A 288 -5.53 -5.06 33.99
N LEU A 289 -4.24 -5.31 34.29
CA LEU A 289 -3.16 -5.42 33.31
C LEU A 289 -3.42 -6.58 32.34
N GLU A 290 -3.79 -7.74 32.85
CA GLU A 290 -4.06 -8.94 32.02
C GLU A 290 -5.27 -8.79 31.08
N LYS A 291 -6.18 -7.87 31.39
CA LYS A 291 -7.33 -7.53 30.54
C LYS A 291 -7.05 -6.34 29.61
N SER A 292 -5.82 -5.86 29.56
CA SER A 292 -5.46 -4.74 28.70
C SER A 292 -5.32 -5.21 27.25
N GLU A 293 -6.06 -4.58 26.38
CA GLU A 293 -5.91 -4.77 24.93
C GLU A 293 -4.68 -4.05 24.34
N GLY A 294 -3.80 -3.49 25.19
CA GLY A 294 -2.68 -2.67 24.78
C GLY A 294 -3.02 -1.17 24.69
N GLN A 295 -2.14 -0.41 24.03
CA GLN A 295 -2.27 1.04 23.90
C GLN A 295 -2.28 1.49 22.44
N THR A 296 -2.91 2.64 22.18
CA THR A 296 -2.81 3.28 20.87
C THR A 296 -1.38 3.79 20.67
N SER A 297 -0.77 3.48 19.51
CA SER A 297 0.55 3.99 19.16
C SER A 297 0.55 5.51 19.06
N SER A 298 1.59 6.17 19.58
CA SER A 298 1.80 7.60 19.38
C SER A 298 2.33 7.85 17.96
N ASN A 299 2.22 9.10 17.51
CA ASN A 299 2.87 9.54 16.25
C ASN A 299 4.35 9.94 16.45
N TRP A 300 4.94 9.61 17.59
CA TRP A 300 6.35 9.83 17.91
C TRP A 300 7.10 8.49 17.92
N PHE A 301 7.93 8.27 16.91
CA PHE A 301 8.64 7.01 16.69
C PHE A 301 10.13 7.17 17.06
N ASP A 302 10.40 7.33 18.36
CA ASP A 302 11.74 7.47 18.92
C ASP A 302 12.46 6.14 19.17
N LYS A 303 11.70 5.03 19.27
CA LYS A 303 12.21 3.67 19.54
C LYS A 303 11.95 2.71 18.37
N ALA A 304 11.93 3.23 17.16
CA ALA A 304 11.66 2.44 15.96
C ALA A 304 12.94 2.08 15.17
N GLY A 305 14.10 2.13 15.82
CA GLY A 305 15.40 2.01 15.17
C GLY A 305 15.83 3.30 14.48
N VAL A 306 17.13 3.41 14.25
CA VAL A 306 17.80 4.55 13.61
C VAL A 306 18.55 4.10 12.35
N ASN A 307 19.08 5.04 11.56
CA ASN A 307 19.82 4.72 10.33
C ASN A 307 21.06 3.87 10.60
N GLU A 308 21.71 4.08 11.75
CA GLU A 308 22.86 3.29 12.20
C GLU A 308 22.48 1.81 12.37
N ASP A 309 21.32 1.51 12.99
CA ASP A 309 20.79 0.15 13.11
C ASP A 309 20.61 -0.52 11.72
N ALA A 310 20.13 0.24 10.74
CA ALA A 310 19.94 -0.29 9.37
C ALA A 310 21.28 -0.64 8.71
N SER A 311 22.30 0.20 8.89
CA SER A 311 23.64 -0.03 8.35
C SER A 311 24.33 -1.24 9.00
N GLU A 312 24.21 -1.37 10.32
CA GLU A 312 24.72 -2.55 11.05
C GLU A 312 24.02 -3.84 10.61
N GLU A 313 22.70 -3.79 10.44
CA GLU A 313 21.91 -4.95 9.97
C GLU A 313 22.33 -5.37 8.56
N LEU A 314 22.48 -4.43 7.63
CA LEU A 314 22.96 -4.73 6.28
C LEU A 314 24.36 -5.31 6.27
N THR A 315 25.23 -4.82 7.14
CA THR A 315 26.60 -5.37 7.30
C THR A 315 26.54 -6.83 7.76
N LYS A 316 25.68 -7.16 8.73
CA LYS A 316 25.47 -8.55 9.19
C LYS A 316 24.88 -9.45 8.09
N ILE A 317 23.99 -8.89 7.28
CA ILE A 317 23.43 -9.58 6.10
C ILE A 317 24.51 -9.74 5.01
N GLY A 318 25.59 -8.93 5.01
CA GLY A 318 26.64 -8.94 4.00
C GLY A 318 26.26 -8.19 2.73
N ILE A 319 25.40 -7.17 2.84
CA ILE A 319 24.95 -6.31 1.75
C ILE A 319 25.43 -4.88 1.98
N ASN A 320 25.98 -4.26 0.94
CA ASN A 320 26.32 -2.84 0.97
C ASN A 320 25.27 -2.04 0.22
N PHE A 321 24.52 -1.20 0.93
CA PHE A 321 23.51 -0.32 0.36
C PHE A 321 23.40 0.97 1.19
N PRO A 322 23.50 2.14 0.56
CA PRO A 322 23.34 3.42 1.27
C PRO A 322 21.85 3.67 1.59
N PHE A 323 21.60 4.39 2.66
CA PHE A 323 20.28 4.96 3.01
C PHE A 323 19.15 3.94 3.23
N SER A 324 19.46 2.73 3.71
CA SER A 324 18.42 1.77 4.10
C SER A 324 17.67 2.24 5.34
N LYS A 325 16.35 2.03 5.36
CA LYS A 325 15.56 2.20 6.59
C LYS A 325 15.73 1.00 7.53
N PRO A 326 15.68 1.20 8.85
CA PRO A 326 15.72 0.08 9.79
C PRO A 326 14.43 -0.75 9.70
N TYR A 327 14.56 -2.09 9.70
CA TYR A 327 13.38 -2.96 9.62
C TYR A 327 12.45 -2.78 10.82
N LYS A 328 12.95 -2.37 11.98
CA LYS A 328 12.16 -2.06 13.19
C LYS A 328 11.13 -0.94 12.95
N LEU A 329 11.45 0.03 12.08
CA LEU A 329 10.51 1.08 11.69
C LEU A 329 9.33 0.50 10.93
N ILE A 330 9.63 -0.34 9.95
CA ILE A 330 8.59 -0.98 9.14
C ILE A 330 7.80 -1.99 9.99
N ASP A 331 8.44 -2.78 10.83
CA ASP A 331 7.79 -3.70 11.78
C ASP A 331 6.75 -2.96 12.65
N LYS A 332 7.12 -1.79 13.20
CA LYS A 332 6.20 -0.96 13.97
C LYS A 332 5.00 -0.48 13.13
N ILE A 333 5.22 -0.09 11.88
CA ILE A 333 4.15 0.29 10.95
C ILE A 333 3.23 -0.91 10.66
N LEU A 334 3.79 -2.08 10.38
CA LEU A 334 3.02 -3.29 10.09
C LEU A 334 2.18 -3.74 11.29
N LYS A 335 2.74 -3.73 12.50
CA LYS A 335 2.02 -4.09 13.74
C LYS A 335 0.77 -3.24 13.97
N ILE A 336 0.82 -1.95 13.66
CA ILE A 336 -0.33 -1.06 13.84
C ILE A 336 -1.34 -1.11 12.70
N SER A 337 -0.93 -1.52 11.49
CA SER A 337 -1.75 -1.35 10.27
C SER A 337 -2.16 -2.63 9.58
N THR A 338 -1.64 -3.79 10.00
CA THR A 338 -1.93 -5.07 9.34
C THR A 338 -2.42 -6.14 10.30
N SER A 339 -3.17 -7.09 9.75
CA SER A 339 -3.56 -8.38 10.33
C SER A 339 -2.73 -9.52 9.71
N PRO A 340 -2.71 -10.73 10.29
CA PRO A 340 -1.81 -11.82 9.87
C PRO A 340 -1.88 -12.26 8.40
N ASN A 341 -2.96 -11.98 7.68
CA ASN A 341 -3.15 -12.43 6.29
C ASN A 341 -3.14 -11.29 5.26
N ASP A 342 -2.74 -10.09 5.66
CA ASP A 342 -2.81 -8.91 4.82
C ASP A 342 -1.67 -8.83 3.80
N ILE A 343 -1.88 -8.02 2.76
CA ILE A 343 -0.90 -7.76 1.71
C ILE A 343 -0.25 -6.39 1.94
N VAL A 344 1.07 -6.37 1.88
CA VAL A 344 1.92 -5.19 2.03
C VAL A 344 2.58 -4.86 0.70
N LEU A 345 2.53 -3.62 0.28
CA LEU A 345 3.18 -3.15 -0.96
C LEU A 345 4.21 -2.08 -0.65
N ASP A 346 5.37 -2.22 -1.28
CA ASP A 346 6.42 -1.19 -1.33
C ASP A 346 6.89 -1.02 -2.77
N SER A 347 6.62 0.16 -3.36
CA SER A 347 6.98 0.45 -4.75
C SER A 347 8.28 1.26 -4.91
N PHE A 348 9.01 1.44 -3.81
CA PHE A 348 10.35 2.01 -3.76
C PHE A 348 11.21 1.12 -2.85
N ALA A 349 11.33 -0.16 -3.24
CA ALA A 349 11.79 -1.23 -2.35
C ALA A 349 13.23 -1.07 -1.85
N GLY A 350 14.08 -0.37 -2.62
CA GLY A 350 15.47 -0.16 -2.26
C GLY A 350 16.17 -1.47 -1.91
N SER A 351 16.69 -1.55 -0.70
CA SER A 351 17.34 -2.78 -0.23
C SER A 351 16.38 -3.91 0.19
N GLY A 352 15.06 -3.76 0.10
CA GLY A 352 14.09 -4.80 0.48
C GLY A 352 13.74 -4.86 1.97
N THR A 353 13.84 -3.73 2.67
CA THR A 353 13.55 -3.65 4.11
C THR A 353 12.12 -4.07 4.46
N THR A 354 11.15 -3.72 3.61
CA THR A 354 9.74 -4.05 3.82
C THR A 354 9.51 -5.56 3.84
N ALA A 355 10.10 -6.32 2.90
CA ALA A 355 10.00 -7.77 2.91
C ALA A 355 10.66 -8.39 4.15
N HIS A 356 11.83 -7.87 4.55
CA HIS A 356 12.51 -8.30 5.79
C HIS A 356 11.59 -8.14 7.01
N ALA A 357 10.93 -6.98 7.15
CA ALA A 357 10.00 -6.73 8.25
C ALA A 357 8.78 -7.66 8.21
N VAL A 358 8.20 -7.90 7.01
CA VAL A 358 7.06 -8.82 6.84
C VAL A 358 7.43 -10.24 7.25
N LEU A 359 8.57 -10.75 6.80
CA LEU A 359 9.04 -12.11 7.12
C LEU A 359 9.30 -12.26 8.62
N ASN A 360 9.98 -11.31 9.24
CA ASN A 360 10.23 -11.31 10.68
C ASN A 360 8.93 -11.27 11.49
N LEU A 361 7.98 -10.42 11.10
CA LEU A 361 6.71 -10.31 11.80
C LEU A 361 5.87 -11.60 11.67
N ASN A 362 5.84 -12.21 10.48
CA ASN A 362 5.19 -13.50 10.28
C ASN A 362 5.79 -14.61 11.16
N ASN A 363 7.13 -14.61 11.32
CA ASN A 363 7.79 -15.56 12.21
C ASN A 363 7.49 -15.30 13.70
N GLN A 364 7.25 -14.04 14.10
CA GLN A 364 6.93 -13.66 15.47
C GLN A 364 5.50 -14.02 15.87
N ASP A 365 4.53 -13.83 14.98
CA ASP A 365 3.09 -13.94 15.27
C ASP A 365 2.39 -15.09 14.49
N GLU A 366 3.19 -15.98 13.86
CA GLU A 366 2.72 -17.08 13.00
C GLU A 366 1.80 -16.61 11.87
N GLY A 367 2.01 -15.37 11.42
CA GLY A 367 1.24 -14.74 10.37
C GLY A 367 1.59 -15.25 8.96
N CYS A 368 0.73 -14.93 8.00
CA CYS A 368 0.90 -15.27 6.59
C CYS A 368 0.81 -14.02 5.69
N ARG A 369 1.21 -12.84 6.21
CA ARG A 369 1.24 -11.60 5.42
C ARG A 369 2.06 -11.82 4.17
N LYS A 370 1.64 -11.14 3.09
CA LYS A 370 2.34 -11.18 1.80
C LYS A 370 2.97 -9.82 1.53
N PHE A 371 4.11 -9.84 0.86
CA PHE A 371 4.75 -8.63 0.38
C PHE A 371 4.80 -8.58 -1.15
N ILE A 372 4.69 -7.37 -1.68
CA ILE A 372 4.94 -7.04 -3.08
C ILE A 372 5.95 -5.90 -3.07
N LEU A 373 7.14 -6.16 -3.60
CA LEU A 373 8.19 -5.17 -3.76
C LEU A 373 8.33 -4.79 -5.23
N VAL A 374 8.49 -3.50 -5.51
CA VAL A 374 8.88 -3.01 -6.84
C VAL A 374 10.15 -2.20 -6.71
N GLU A 375 11.16 -2.52 -7.53
CA GLU A 375 12.42 -1.81 -7.61
C GLU A 375 12.78 -1.57 -9.07
N MET A 376 13.11 -0.32 -9.40
CA MET A 376 13.38 0.05 -10.78
C MET A 376 14.86 -0.07 -11.18
N GLU A 377 15.74 -0.03 -10.22
CA GLU A 377 17.18 -0.02 -10.44
C GLU A 377 17.72 -1.42 -10.69
N ASP A 378 18.81 -1.51 -11.44
CA ASP A 378 19.46 -2.78 -11.83
C ASP A 378 19.88 -3.66 -10.65
N TYR A 379 19.97 -3.08 -9.45
CA TYR A 379 20.28 -3.85 -8.24
C TYR A 379 19.09 -4.64 -7.65
N ALA A 380 17.91 -4.58 -8.23
CA ALA A 380 16.72 -5.27 -7.75
C ALA A 380 16.96 -6.77 -7.46
N ASN A 381 17.74 -7.44 -8.33
CA ASN A 381 18.08 -8.85 -8.11
C ASN A 381 19.27 -9.03 -7.14
N THR A 382 20.31 -8.20 -7.29
CA THR A 382 21.58 -8.39 -6.58
C THR A 382 21.61 -7.83 -5.16
N ILE A 383 20.67 -6.92 -4.83
CA ILE A 383 20.53 -6.32 -3.50
C ILE A 383 19.16 -6.63 -2.91
N THR A 384 18.07 -6.19 -3.56
CA THR A 384 16.72 -6.32 -2.99
C THR A 384 16.34 -7.79 -2.79
N ALA A 385 16.39 -8.59 -3.86
CA ALA A 385 16.07 -10.01 -3.79
C ALA A 385 17.09 -10.79 -2.96
N GLU A 386 18.37 -10.46 -3.07
CA GLU A 386 19.44 -11.12 -2.32
C GLU A 386 19.27 -10.92 -0.80
N ARG A 387 18.89 -9.72 -0.34
CA ARG A 387 18.55 -9.51 1.08
C ARG A 387 17.42 -10.41 1.52
N VAL A 388 16.35 -10.52 0.73
CA VAL A 388 15.19 -11.36 1.06
C VAL A 388 15.60 -12.83 1.15
N LYS A 389 16.44 -13.33 0.21
CA LYS A 389 16.98 -14.70 0.25
C LYS A 389 17.77 -14.95 1.54
N ARG A 390 18.64 -14.03 1.94
CA ARG A 390 19.44 -14.16 3.16
C ARG A 390 18.59 -14.12 4.42
N VAL A 391 17.55 -13.30 4.45
CA VAL A 391 16.60 -13.28 5.57
C VAL A 391 15.83 -14.61 5.67
N ILE A 392 15.40 -15.16 4.55
CA ILE A 392 14.72 -16.47 4.48
C ILE A 392 15.65 -17.58 4.97
N ASN A 393 16.91 -17.61 4.54
CA ASN A 393 17.86 -18.67 4.85
C ASN A 393 18.57 -18.50 6.22
N GLY A 394 18.58 -17.29 6.77
CA GLY A 394 19.37 -16.91 7.92
C GLY A 394 20.69 -16.20 7.54
N TYR A 395 21.17 -15.37 8.43
CA TYR A 395 22.40 -14.59 8.23
C TYR A 395 23.07 -14.25 9.57
N GLY A 396 24.41 -14.20 9.57
CA GLY A 396 25.17 -13.97 10.80
C GLY A 396 24.89 -15.05 11.84
N ASP A 397 24.35 -14.64 12.97
CA ASP A 397 23.90 -15.49 14.08
C ASP A 397 22.37 -15.65 14.14
N LYS A 398 21.64 -15.11 13.16
CA LYS A 398 20.19 -15.20 13.08
C LYS A 398 19.76 -16.40 12.25
N GLU A 399 18.85 -17.18 12.82
CA GLU A 399 18.15 -18.23 12.10
C GLU A 399 17.29 -17.65 10.98
N GLY A 400 17.10 -18.43 9.90
CA GLY A 400 16.25 -18.06 8.80
C GLY A 400 14.79 -17.95 9.22
N THR A 401 14.09 -17.00 8.63
CA THR A 401 12.63 -16.88 8.83
C THR A 401 11.83 -17.95 8.10
N GLY A 402 12.49 -18.69 7.18
CA GLY A 402 11.77 -19.49 6.20
C GLY A 402 10.99 -18.61 5.23
N GLY A 403 10.25 -19.26 4.33
CA GLY A 403 9.37 -18.60 3.39
C GLY A 403 9.82 -18.69 1.94
N SER A 404 9.17 -17.95 1.07
CA SER A 404 9.42 -18.00 -0.38
C SER A 404 8.90 -16.76 -1.09
N PHE A 405 9.38 -16.50 -2.32
CA PHE A 405 8.89 -15.45 -3.19
C PHE A 405 9.08 -15.81 -4.67
N ASP A 406 8.34 -15.13 -5.54
CA ASP A 406 8.52 -15.17 -6.97
C ASP A 406 9.11 -13.84 -7.47
N TYR A 407 10.15 -13.92 -8.31
CA TYR A 407 10.81 -12.77 -8.92
C TYR A 407 10.31 -12.56 -10.35
N TYR A 408 9.93 -11.31 -10.64
CA TYR A 408 9.38 -10.90 -11.92
C TYR A 408 10.17 -9.74 -12.51
N GLU A 409 10.11 -9.61 -13.82
CA GLU A 409 10.49 -8.42 -14.57
C GLU A 409 9.30 -7.86 -15.34
N LEU A 410 9.32 -6.57 -15.62
CA LEU A 410 8.35 -5.97 -16.52
C LEU A 410 8.64 -6.45 -17.95
N GLY A 411 7.69 -7.18 -18.50
CA GLY A 411 7.74 -7.70 -19.85
C GLY A 411 7.15 -6.75 -20.89
N LYS A 412 6.61 -7.33 -21.95
CA LYS A 412 6.09 -6.60 -23.10
C LYS A 412 4.79 -5.85 -22.75
N PRO A 413 4.56 -4.68 -23.39
CA PRO A 413 3.28 -4.00 -23.27
C PRO A 413 2.17 -4.81 -23.95
N LEU A 414 0.96 -4.75 -23.37
CA LEU A 414 -0.21 -5.43 -23.93
C LEU A 414 -0.68 -4.83 -25.24
N PHE A 415 -0.48 -3.51 -25.41
CA PHE A 415 -0.85 -2.78 -26.60
C PHE A 415 0.39 -2.22 -27.28
N VAL A 416 0.36 -2.21 -28.61
CA VAL A 416 1.43 -1.71 -29.49
C VAL A 416 0.86 -0.79 -30.58
N GLY A 417 1.74 -0.11 -31.32
CA GLY A 417 1.39 0.92 -32.30
C GLY A 417 1.62 2.34 -31.77
N GLU A 418 1.61 3.36 -32.63
CA GLU A 418 1.89 4.74 -32.24
C GLU A 418 0.90 5.29 -31.20
N ASN A 419 -0.35 4.82 -31.24
CA ASN A 419 -1.42 5.18 -30.31
C ASN A 419 -1.88 3.99 -29.47
N ASN A 420 -1.05 2.94 -29.33
CA ASN A 420 -1.41 1.68 -28.67
C ASN A 420 -2.67 1.03 -29.27
N GLU A 421 -2.88 1.12 -30.58
CA GLU A 421 -4.10 0.71 -31.26
C GLU A 421 -4.22 -0.79 -31.50
N TYR A 422 -3.12 -1.56 -31.39
CA TYR A 422 -3.10 -3.02 -31.62
C TYR A 422 -2.81 -3.79 -30.34
N LEU A 423 -3.35 -5.01 -30.23
CA LEU A 423 -2.91 -5.97 -29.24
C LEU A 423 -1.52 -6.51 -29.65
N ASN A 424 -0.66 -6.69 -28.67
CA ASN A 424 0.65 -7.25 -28.89
C ASN A 424 0.55 -8.78 -29.05
N GLU A 425 0.79 -9.28 -30.25
CA GLU A 425 0.71 -10.70 -30.60
C GLU A 425 1.76 -11.56 -29.86
N GLU A 426 2.84 -10.94 -29.37
CA GLU A 426 3.86 -11.65 -28.60
C GLU A 426 3.43 -11.95 -27.15
N VAL A 427 2.31 -11.34 -26.72
CA VAL A 427 1.75 -11.57 -25.38
C VAL A 427 0.96 -12.87 -25.34
N ASP A 428 1.09 -13.63 -24.25
CA ASP A 428 0.29 -14.83 -24.04
C ASP A 428 -1.21 -14.48 -23.97
N THR A 429 -2.02 -15.20 -24.74
CA THR A 429 -3.47 -15.04 -24.78
C THR A 429 -4.12 -15.14 -23.40
N LYS A 430 -3.56 -15.91 -22.48
CA LYS A 430 -4.04 -15.98 -21.09
C LYS A 430 -3.94 -14.63 -20.40
N LYS A 431 -2.85 -13.89 -20.59
CA LYS A 431 -2.65 -12.56 -20.01
C LYS A 431 -3.58 -11.52 -20.63
N ILE A 432 -3.84 -11.63 -21.93
CA ILE A 432 -4.84 -10.78 -22.60
C ILE A 432 -6.23 -11.04 -21.99
N ARG A 433 -6.60 -12.31 -21.74
CA ARG A 433 -7.88 -12.71 -21.14
C ARG A 433 -8.03 -12.17 -19.71
N GLU A 434 -6.99 -12.26 -18.89
CA GLU A 434 -6.93 -11.67 -17.54
C GLU A 434 -7.22 -10.17 -17.59
N TYR A 435 -6.58 -9.46 -18.50
CA TYR A 435 -6.78 -8.03 -18.70
C TYR A 435 -8.20 -7.68 -19.14
N ILE A 436 -8.75 -8.37 -20.17
CA ILE A 436 -10.11 -8.15 -20.67
C ILE A 436 -11.12 -8.37 -19.55
N TRP A 437 -11.00 -9.48 -18.81
CA TRP A 437 -11.88 -9.76 -17.67
C TRP A 437 -11.84 -8.65 -16.63
N TYR A 438 -10.64 -8.22 -16.24
CA TYR A 438 -10.50 -7.14 -15.28
C TYR A 438 -11.06 -5.82 -15.83
N SER A 439 -10.79 -5.48 -17.08
CA SER A 439 -11.28 -4.23 -17.69
C SER A 439 -12.81 -4.12 -17.67
N GLU A 440 -13.51 -5.26 -17.81
CA GLU A 440 -14.98 -5.35 -17.79
C GLU A 440 -15.56 -5.44 -16.38
N THR A 441 -14.88 -6.16 -15.49
CA THR A 441 -15.49 -6.59 -14.22
C THR A 441 -14.88 -5.93 -12.99
N ARG A 442 -13.68 -5.36 -13.09
CA ARG A 442 -12.87 -4.89 -11.97
C ARG A 442 -12.64 -5.97 -10.90
N LYS A 443 -12.53 -7.23 -11.35
CA LYS A 443 -12.22 -8.37 -10.49
C LYS A 443 -11.08 -9.18 -11.08
N ALA A 444 -10.29 -9.82 -10.22
CA ALA A 444 -9.27 -10.77 -10.65
C ALA A 444 -9.88 -11.88 -11.50
N PHE A 445 -9.11 -12.36 -12.49
CA PHE A 445 -9.54 -13.44 -13.36
C PHE A 445 -9.34 -14.80 -12.66
N GLU A 446 -10.42 -15.55 -12.56
CA GLU A 446 -10.37 -16.94 -12.13
C GLU A 446 -10.59 -17.83 -13.35
N HIS A 447 -9.63 -18.70 -13.64
CA HIS A 447 -9.78 -19.64 -14.76
C HIS A 447 -11.03 -20.48 -14.57
N PRO A 448 -11.95 -20.51 -15.55
CA PRO A 448 -13.16 -21.32 -15.45
C PRO A 448 -12.81 -22.80 -15.20
N LYS A 449 -13.27 -23.35 -14.08
CA LYS A 449 -13.01 -24.75 -13.69
C LYS A 449 -13.81 -25.76 -14.53
N THR A 450 -14.77 -25.30 -15.32
CA THR A 450 -15.68 -26.15 -16.10
C THR A 450 -15.31 -26.16 -17.57
N LYS A 451 -15.04 -27.35 -18.12
CA LYS A 451 -14.89 -27.61 -19.57
C LYS A 451 -16.23 -27.55 -20.33
N SER A 452 -17.27 -26.96 -19.75
CA SER A 452 -18.64 -27.05 -20.27
C SER A 452 -19.01 -26.01 -21.31
N ASP A 453 -18.15 -25.02 -21.55
CA ASP A 453 -18.38 -23.96 -22.54
C ASP A 453 -17.22 -23.90 -23.56
N THR A 454 -17.33 -22.97 -24.51
CA THR A 454 -16.28 -22.68 -25.51
C THR A 454 -14.98 -22.22 -24.84
N PRO A 455 -13.80 -22.47 -25.44
CA PRO A 455 -12.53 -21.97 -24.93
C PRO A 455 -12.44 -20.44 -24.81
N TYR A 456 -13.34 -19.72 -25.47
CA TYR A 456 -13.43 -18.25 -25.45
C TYR A 456 -14.18 -17.69 -24.22
N PHE A 457 -14.81 -18.53 -23.41
CA PHE A 457 -15.53 -18.10 -22.21
C PHE A 457 -14.56 -17.55 -21.16
N LEU A 458 -14.80 -16.31 -20.72
CA LEU A 458 -14.02 -15.68 -19.65
C LEU A 458 -14.62 -15.92 -18.27
N GLY A 459 -15.94 -15.83 -18.17
CA GLY A 459 -16.63 -15.96 -16.90
C GLY A 459 -18.03 -15.30 -16.93
N LYS A 460 -18.70 -15.34 -15.77
CA LYS A 460 -20.00 -14.70 -15.56
C LYS A 460 -19.99 -13.82 -14.32
N LYS A 461 -20.52 -12.59 -14.43
CA LYS A 461 -20.69 -11.66 -13.32
C LYS A 461 -22.04 -10.95 -13.42
N GLU A 462 -22.79 -10.90 -12.31
CA GLU A 462 -24.05 -10.13 -12.17
C GLU A 462 -25.04 -10.36 -13.33
N GLY A 463 -25.19 -11.64 -13.76
CA GLY A 463 -26.10 -12.00 -14.85
C GLY A 463 -25.54 -11.82 -16.25
N THR A 464 -24.37 -11.22 -16.43
CA THR A 464 -23.67 -11.03 -17.71
C THR A 464 -22.58 -12.08 -17.91
N ALA A 465 -22.57 -12.73 -19.08
CA ALA A 465 -21.52 -13.65 -19.52
C ALA A 465 -20.56 -12.94 -20.48
N TYR A 466 -19.27 -13.18 -20.30
CA TYR A 466 -18.20 -12.53 -21.04
C TYR A 466 -17.43 -13.53 -21.88
N TYR A 467 -17.17 -13.18 -23.14
CA TYR A 467 -16.44 -13.99 -24.10
C TYR A 467 -15.39 -13.16 -24.82
N PHE A 468 -14.23 -13.75 -25.03
CA PHE A 468 -13.13 -13.16 -25.80
C PHE A 468 -12.73 -14.12 -26.91
N ILE A 469 -13.34 -13.91 -28.09
CA ILE A 469 -13.12 -14.70 -29.30
C ILE A 469 -11.91 -14.05 -30.01
N TYR A 470 -10.73 -14.62 -29.76
CA TYR A 470 -9.48 -14.09 -30.28
C TYR A 470 -8.52 -15.22 -30.64
N GLU A 471 -7.97 -15.14 -31.84
CA GLU A 471 -6.90 -15.98 -32.35
C GLU A 471 -5.76 -15.09 -32.85
N LYS A 472 -4.51 -15.46 -32.57
CA LYS A 472 -3.35 -14.64 -32.94
C LYS A 472 -3.11 -14.54 -34.44
N GLU A 473 -3.39 -15.64 -35.16
CA GLU A 473 -3.02 -15.80 -36.57
C GLU A 473 -4.20 -15.63 -37.53
N SER A 474 -5.40 -15.40 -37.04
CA SER A 474 -6.60 -15.30 -37.87
C SER A 474 -7.62 -14.34 -37.32
N LEU A 475 -8.30 -13.63 -38.21
CA LEU A 475 -9.42 -12.75 -37.84
C LEU A 475 -10.59 -13.58 -37.37
N THR A 476 -11.12 -13.22 -36.22
CA THR A 476 -12.28 -13.87 -35.63
C THR A 476 -13.58 -13.14 -35.96
N THR A 477 -14.66 -13.88 -36.09
CA THR A 477 -15.97 -13.32 -36.45
C THR A 477 -17.06 -13.86 -35.53
N LEU A 478 -17.85 -12.94 -34.97
CA LEU A 478 -19.11 -13.29 -34.29
C LEU A 478 -20.22 -13.41 -35.33
N ASP A 479 -20.57 -14.63 -35.67
CA ASP A 479 -21.67 -15.03 -36.55
C ASP A 479 -22.61 -16.04 -35.85
N TYR A 480 -23.54 -16.62 -36.56
CA TYR A 480 -24.49 -17.61 -36.01
C TYR A 480 -23.80 -18.92 -35.63
N ASP A 481 -22.76 -19.33 -36.34
CA ASP A 481 -22.02 -20.57 -36.07
C ASP A 481 -21.21 -20.42 -34.79
N THR A 482 -20.47 -19.33 -34.67
CA THR A 482 -19.70 -19.00 -33.44
C THR A 482 -20.65 -18.82 -32.24
N LEU A 483 -21.79 -18.14 -32.44
CA LEU A 483 -22.79 -17.96 -31.39
C LEU A 483 -23.40 -19.31 -30.92
N SER A 484 -23.54 -20.29 -31.81
CA SER A 484 -24.04 -21.63 -31.46
C SER A 484 -23.13 -22.40 -30.50
N THR A 485 -21.86 -22.05 -30.43
CA THR A 485 -20.87 -22.68 -29.51
C THR A 485 -21.03 -22.21 -28.07
N ILE A 486 -21.72 -21.09 -27.83
CA ILE A 486 -21.93 -20.51 -26.52
C ILE A 486 -22.99 -21.30 -25.77
N LYS A 487 -22.62 -21.92 -24.65
CA LYS A 487 -23.51 -22.81 -23.87
C LYS A 487 -24.04 -22.18 -22.59
N THR A 488 -23.29 -21.22 -22.01
CA THR A 488 -23.66 -20.57 -20.76
C THR A 488 -24.87 -19.66 -20.94
N LYS A 489 -25.94 -19.90 -20.17
CA LYS A 489 -27.15 -19.05 -20.18
C LYS A 489 -26.94 -17.84 -19.27
N ALA A 490 -27.15 -16.64 -19.81
CA ALA A 490 -27.04 -15.37 -19.11
C ALA A 490 -28.16 -14.41 -19.52
N GLY A 491 -28.39 -13.38 -18.69
CA GLY A 491 -29.31 -12.30 -19.02
C GLY A 491 -28.77 -11.34 -20.08
N GLN A 492 -27.43 -11.22 -20.14
CA GLN A 492 -26.69 -10.39 -21.09
C GLN A 492 -25.40 -11.09 -21.49
N TYR A 493 -24.89 -10.77 -22.67
CA TYR A 493 -23.62 -11.28 -23.19
C TYR A 493 -22.75 -10.13 -23.67
N VAL A 494 -21.51 -10.09 -23.24
CA VAL A 494 -20.47 -9.20 -23.77
C VAL A 494 -19.48 -10.07 -24.54
N ILE A 495 -19.38 -9.85 -25.86
CA ILE A 495 -18.60 -10.71 -26.74
C ILE A 495 -17.62 -9.87 -27.54
N TYR A 496 -16.35 -10.16 -27.36
CA TYR A 496 -15.25 -9.59 -28.13
C TYR A 496 -14.90 -10.46 -29.33
N ALA A 497 -14.77 -9.85 -30.51
CA ALA A 497 -14.21 -10.47 -31.72
C ALA A 497 -13.70 -9.38 -32.68
N ASP A 498 -12.95 -9.76 -33.73
CA ASP A 498 -12.47 -8.81 -34.74
C ASP A 498 -13.61 -8.29 -35.60
N ASN A 499 -14.59 -9.14 -35.95
CA ASN A 499 -15.73 -8.81 -36.80
C ASN A 499 -17.04 -9.32 -36.21
N CYS A 500 -18.17 -8.73 -36.66
CA CYS A 500 -19.51 -9.20 -36.32
C CYS A 500 -20.40 -9.17 -37.55
N LEU A 501 -21.02 -10.30 -37.88
CA LEU A 501 -21.99 -10.47 -38.97
C LEU A 501 -23.43 -10.59 -38.46
N LEU A 502 -23.67 -10.53 -37.14
CA LEU A 502 -24.99 -10.59 -36.58
C LEU A 502 -25.77 -9.25 -36.79
N PRO A 503 -27.02 -9.27 -37.21
CA PRO A 503 -27.84 -8.07 -37.31
C PRO A 503 -28.02 -7.38 -35.95
N LYS A 504 -28.04 -6.04 -35.95
CA LYS A 504 -28.23 -5.24 -34.72
C LYS A 504 -29.50 -5.61 -33.96
N ASP A 505 -30.63 -5.76 -34.66
CA ASP A 505 -31.93 -6.11 -34.06
C ASP A 505 -31.90 -7.49 -33.40
N PHE A 506 -31.17 -8.44 -33.99
CA PHE A 506 -30.96 -9.76 -33.40
C PHE A 506 -30.13 -9.67 -32.12
N MET A 507 -29.03 -8.93 -32.14
CA MET A 507 -28.17 -8.73 -30.94
C MET A 507 -28.95 -8.05 -29.81
N MET A 508 -29.73 -7.01 -30.12
CA MET A 508 -30.60 -6.34 -29.14
C MET A 508 -31.61 -7.31 -28.52
N LYS A 509 -32.32 -8.12 -29.36
CA LYS A 509 -33.30 -9.11 -28.88
C LYS A 509 -32.67 -10.20 -28.00
N LYS A 510 -31.39 -10.49 -28.20
CA LYS A 510 -30.62 -11.51 -27.43
C LYS A 510 -29.75 -10.92 -26.32
N ASN A 511 -29.85 -9.61 -26.06
CA ASN A 511 -29.01 -8.88 -25.10
C ASN A 511 -27.52 -9.12 -25.33
N ILE A 512 -27.05 -9.06 -26.58
CA ILE A 512 -25.66 -9.22 -26.96
C ILE A 512 -25.04 -7.84 -27.16
N VAL A 513 -23.97 -7.55 -26.44
CA VAL A 513 -23.09 -6.39 -26.64
C VAL A 513 -21.84 -6.88 -27.34
N PHE A 514 -21.69 -6.51 -28.61
CA PHE A 514 -20.47 -6.79 -29.37
C PHE A 514 -19.41 -5.72 -29.11
N LYS A 515 -18.19 -6.14 -28.89
CA LYS A 515 -17.01 -5.28 -28.74
C LYS A 515 -15.92 -5.70 -29.73
N LYS A 516 -15.50 -4.75 -30.56
CA LYS A 516 -14.49 -4.99 -31.60
C LYS A 516 -13.09 -4.97 -31.00
N ILE A 517 -12.28 -6.01 -31.29
CA ILE A 517 -10.86 -6.12 -30.95
C ILE A 517 -10.07 -5.33 -32.01
N PRO A 518 -9.02 -4.59 -31.60
CA PRO A 518 -8.68 -4.14 -30.24
C PRO A 518 -9.37 -2.83 -29.85
N ARG A 519 -10.13 -2.21 -30.78
CA ARG A 519 -10.69 -0.85 -30.67
C ARG A 519 -11.48 -0.62 -29.39
N ASP A 520 -12.36 -1.58 -29.04
CA ASP A 520 -13.31 -1.46 -27.94
C ASP A 520 -12.77 -2.09 -26.62
N VAL A 521 -11.51 -2.51 -26.61
CA VAL A 521 -10.84 -2.97 -25.39
C VAL A 521 -10.58 -1.76 -24.49
N THR A 522 -11.21 -1.75 -23.32
CA THR A 522 -11.10 -0.65 -22.37
C THR A 522 -9.67 -0.54 -21.84
N ARG A 523 -9.09 0.65 -21.91
CA ARG A 523 -7.80 1.00 -21.29
C ARG A 523 -8.08 1.72 -19.97
N PHE A 524 -7.48 1.29 -18.87
CA PHE A 524 -7.73 1.85 -17.53
C PHE A 524 -6.47 2.44 -16.90
#